data_09453c4b5f8a509c5cb43373664a0658
#
_entry.id   09453c4b5f8a509c5cb43373664a0658
#
_cell.length_a   1.000
_cell.length_b   1.000
_cell.length_c   1.000
_cell.angle_alpha   90.00
_cell.angle_beta   90.00
_cell.angle_gamma   90.00
#
_symmetry.space_group_name_H-M   'P 1'
#
loop_
_entity.id
_entity.type
_entity.pdbx_description
1 polymer ?
#
loop_
_entity_poly.entity_id
_entity_poly.type
_entity_poly.pdbx_seq_one_letter_code
_entity_poly.pdbx_strand_id
1 'polypeptide(L)'
;LKNFAVRELCDMGIIKEDDVLGYHVERVPKAYPAYFDTYSEIDQLQTFLNTIPNLYEIGRNGQHRYNNMDHSMLTAIEAVRHIEHPDQLTKEDIWKVNTEKEYMEEQHEEDKRVV
;
A
#
# COMPACT_ATOMS: atom_id res chain seq x y z
N LEU A 1 23.41 -5.63 -6.85
CA LEU A 1 22.12 -6.33 -6.82
C LEU A 1 22.18 -7.68 -7.54
N LYS A 2 22.59 -7.73 -8.85
CA LYS A 2 22.66 -9.00 -9.62
C LYS A 2 23.39 -10.11 -8.85
N ASN A 3 24.67 -9.90 -8.53
CA ASN A 3 25.49 -10.94 -7.88
C ASN A 3 24.95 -11.37 -6.52
N PHE A 4 24.33 -10.43 -5.80
CA PHE A 4 23.64 -10.74 -4.54
C PHE A 4 22.44 -11.65 -4.79
N ALA A 5 21.51 -11.28 -5.69
CA ALA A 5 20.32 -12.06 -5.98
C ALA A 5 20.67 -13.46 -6.54
N VAL A 6 21.64 -13.57 -7.45
CA VAL A 6 22.07 -14.85 -8.01
C VAL A 6 22.61 -15.77 -6.89
N ARG A 7 23.46 -15.23 -6.01
CA ARG A 7 23.99 -16.01 -4.88
C ARG A 7 22.88 -16.53 -3.98
N GLU A 8 21.97 -15.64 -3.54
CA GLU A 8 20.84 -16.03 -2.68
C GLU A 8 19.97 -17.12 -3.32
N LEU A 9 19.66 -16.98 -4.61
CA LEU A 9 18.85 -17.99 -5.33
C LEU A 9 19.59 -19.33 -5.50
N CYS A 10 20.93 -19.29 -5.68
CA CYS A 10 21.75 -20.49 -5.70
C CYS A 10 21.82 -21.16 -4.33
N ASP A 11 22.02 -20.39 -3.26
CA ASP A 11 22.10 -20.89 -1.88
C ASP A 11 20.77 -21.52 -1.44
N MET A 12 19.63 -20.96 -1.93
CA MET A 12 18.29 -21.55 -1.75
C MET A 12 18.04 -22.77 -2.62
N GLY A 13 18.94 -23.13 -3.54
CA GLY A 13 18.78 -24.25 -4.46
C GLY A 13 17.71 -24.07 -5.55
N ILE A 14 17.31 -22.83 -5.81
CA ILE A 14 16.28 -22.50 -6.81
C ILE A 14 16.85 -22.49 -8.22
N ILE A 15 18.07 -21.97 -8.41
CA ILE A 15 18.78 -21.90 -9.69
C ILE A 15 20.25 -22.35 -9.53
N LYS A 16 20.91 -22.59 -10.66
CA LYS A 16 22.38 -22.65 -10.74
C LYS A 16 22.90 -21.37 -11.38
N GLU A 17 24.14 -21.00 -11.10
CA GLU A 17 24.73 -19.77 -11.64
C GLU A 17 24.74 -19.77 -13.17
N ASP A 18 25.00 -20.93 -13.79
CA ASP A 18 25.01 -21.11 -15.26
C ASP A 18 23.61 -20.98 -15.90
N ASP A 19 22.54 -21.06 -15.11
CA ASP A 19 21.16 -20.91 -15.61
C ASP A 19 20.79 -19.43 -15.84
N VAL A 20 21.60 -18.48 -15.36
CA VAL A 20 21.32 -17.04 -15.43
C VAL A 20 21.67 -16.46 -16.79
N LEU A 21 20.69 -16.39 -17.68
CA LEU A 21 20.84 -15.86 -19.04
C LEU A 21 20.95 -14.33 -19.10
N GLY A 22 20.35 -13.63 -18.12
CA GLY A 22 20.35 -12.16 -18.10
C GLY A 22 19.70 -11.63 -16.84
N TYR A 23 19.70 -10.32 -16.69
CA TYR A 23 19.02 -9.64 -15.58
C TYR A 23 18.57 -8.25 -15.98
N HIS A 24 17.54 -7.78 -15.32
CA HIS A 24 17.10 -6.39 -15.35
C HIS A 24 16.93 -5.89 -13.92
N VAL A 25 17.25 -4.62 -13.67
CA VAL A 25 17.05 -3.96 -12.38
C VAL A 25 16.27 -2.67 -12.62
N GLU A 26 15.06 -2.63 -12.13
CA GLU A 26 14.25 -1.43 -12.12
C GLU A 26 14.34 -0.76 -10.75
N ARG A 27 14.56 0.55 -10.74
CA ARG A 27 14.55 1.34 -9.51
C ARG A 27 13.34 2.25 -9.51
N VAL A 28 12.34 1.88 -8.73
CA VAL A 28 11.09 2.64 -8.60
C VAL A 28 11.13 3.46 -7.31
N PRO A 29 11.32 4.78 -7.37
CA PRO A 29 11.28 5.63 -6.19
C PRO A 29 9.82 5.75 -5.69
N LYS A 30 9.63 5.83 -4.37
CA LYS A 30 8.34 6.00 -3.72
C LYS A 30 7.31 4.92 -4.13
N ALA A 31 7.76 3.67 -4.28
CA ALA A 31 6.91 2.56 -4.70
C ALA A 31 5.83 2.19 -3.67
N TYR A 32 6.13 2.39 -2.39
CA TYR A 32 5.25 2.05 -1.26
C TYR A 32 5.11 3.22 -0.29
N PRO A 33 3.91 3.37 0.34
CA PRO A 33 3.75 4.25 1.49
C PRO A 33 4.67 3.80 2.63
N ALA A 34 5.15 4.74 3.41
CA ALA A 34 5.93 4.48 4.61
C ALA A 34 5.09 4.85 5.84
N TYR A 35 4.97 3.93 6.80
CA TYR A 35 4.14 4.06 7.99
C TYR A 35 4.98 4.35 9.24
N PHE A 36 5.74 5.44 9.21
CA PHE A 36 6.56 5.87 10.34
C PHE A 36 6.46 7.38 10.55
N ASP A 37 7.13 7.88 11.58
CA ASP A 37 7.12 9.30 11.97
C ASP A 37 5.68 9.82 12.21
N THR A 38 5.27 10.79 11.43
CA THR A 38 3.98 11.47 11.55
C THR A 38 2.80 10.70 10.94
N TYR A 39 2.97 9.45 10.51
CA TYR A 39 1.86 8.69 9.93
C TYR A 39 0.68 8.50 10.89
N SER A 40 0.94 8.47 12.20
CA SER A 40 -0.11 8.45 13.23
C SER A 40 -1.06 9.66 13.19
N GLU A 41 -0.68 10.73 12.51
CA GLU A 41 -1.48 11.95 12.35
C GLU A 41 -2.25 11.98 11.02
N ILE A 42 -2.24 10.90 10.23
CA ILE A 42 -2.90 10.81 8.91
C ILE A 42 -4.37 11.19 8.98
N ASP A 43 -5.05 10.88 10.08
CA ASP A 43 -6.46 11.20 10.29
C ASP A 43 -6.72 12.72 10.31
N GLN A 44 -5.76 13.51 10.80
CA GLN A 44 -5.87 14.98 10.79
C GLN A 44 -5.79 15.49 9.35
N LEU A 45 -4.88 14.94 8.54
CA LEU A 45 -4.76 15.26 7.14
C LEU A 45 -6.02 14.88 6.37
N GLN A 46 -6.53 13.66 6.60
CA GLN A 46 -7.78 13.19 6.00
C GLN A 46 -8.95 14.12 6.33
N THR A 47 -9.09 14.49 7.61
CA THR A 47 -10.14 15.41 8.07
C THR A 47 -10.06 16.74 7.32
N PHE A 48 -8.85 17.30 7.17
CA PHE A 48 -8.65 18.54 6.42
C PHE A 48 -8.99 18.37 4.92
N LEU A 49 -8.49 17.31 4.27
CA LEU A 49 -8.74 17.05 2.85
C LEU A 49 -10.23 16.84 2.55
N ASN A 50 -10.96 16.18 3.44
CA ASN A 50 -12.40 15.99 3.32
C ASN A 50 -13.20 17.30 3.33
N THR A 51 -12.64 18.40 3.82
CA THR A 51 -13.28 19.73 3.75
C THR A 51 -13.30 20.33 2.34
N ILE A 52 -12.47 19.80 1.43
CA ILE A 52 -12.37 20.29 0.05
C ILE A 52 -13.39 19.55 -0.82
N PRO A 53 -14.50 20.18 -1.27
CA PRO A 53 -15.66 19.46 -1.81
C PRO A 53 -15.34 18.60 -3.05
N ASN A 54 -14.47 19.07 -3.92
CA ASN A 54 -14.15 18.44 -5.21
C ASN A 54 -12.79 17.71 -5.24
N LEU A 55 -12.22 17.38 -4.08
CA LEU A 55 -10.98 16.60 -3.95
C LEU A 55 -11.30 15.22 -3.41
N TYR A 56 -10.77 14.19 -4.06
CA TYR A 56 -10.95 12.78 -3.70
C TYR A 56 -9.61 12.07 -3.71
N GLU A 57 -9.21 11.56 -2.57
CA GLU A 57 -7.99 10.77 -2.42
C GLU A 57 -8.29 9.30 -2.72
N ILE A 58 -7.79 8.81 -3.84
CA ILE A 58 -8.04 7.44 -4.29
C ILE A 58 -6.73 6.67 -4.53
N GLY A 59 -6.80 5.37 -4.39
CA GLY A 59 -5.69 4.45 -4.64
C GLY A 59 -4.58 4.54 -3.60
N ARG A 60 -3.52 3.81 -3.85
CA ARG A 60 -2.37 3.65 -2.94
C ARG A 60 -1.72 4.97 -2.57
N ASN A 61 -1.42 5.79 -3.56
CA ASN A 61 -0.69 7.04 -3.32
C ASN A 61 -1.61 8.16 -2.80
N GLY A 62 -2.85 8.24 -3.28
CA GLY A 62 -3.80 9.25 -2.83
C GLY A 62 -4.16 9.08 -1.35
N GLN A 63 -4.38 7.85 -0.91
CA GLN A 63 -4.70 7.56 0.49
C GLN A 63 -3.47 7.32 1.38
N HIS A 64 -2.27 7.33 0.80
CA HIS A 64 -1.04 6.95 1.49
C HIS A 64 -1.19 5.61 2.25
N ARG A 65 -1.83 4.62 1.61
CA ARG A 65 -2.16 3.32 2.17
C ARG A 65 -1.71 2.20 1.24
N TYR A 66 -1.28 1.07 1.82
CA TYR A 66 -0.89 -0.11 1.03
C TYR A 66 -2.13 -0.77 0.44
N ASN A 67 -2.56 -0.28 -0.71
CA ASN A 67 -3.67 -0.82 -1.48
C ASN A 67 -3.16 -1.73 -2.61
N ASN A 68 -3.76 -2.89 -2.77
CA ASN A 68 -3.64 -3.73 -3.96
C ASN A 68 -4.45 -3.10 -5.12
N MET A 69 -4.42 -3.72 -6.30
CA MET A 69 -5.14 -3.19 -7.47
C MET A 69 -6.64 -3.12 -7.24
N ASP A 70 -7.23 -4.17 -6.66
CA ASP A 70 -8.65 -4.26 -6.31
C ASP A 70 -9.08 -3.14 -5.37
N HIS A 71 -8.34 -2.93 -4.27
CA HIS A 71 -8.60 -1.82 -3.34
C HIS A 71 -8.48 -0.45 -4.03
N SER A 72 -7.46 -0.26 -4.86
CA SER A 72 -7.27 0.99 -5.59
C SER A 72 -8.42 1.27 -6.58
N MET A 73 -8.90 0.23 -7.26
CA MET A 73 -10.07 0.33 -8.14
C MET A 73 -11.35 0.62 -7.34
N LEU A 74 -11.53 -0.05 -6.21
CA LEU A 74 -12.72 0.14 -5.36
C LEU A 74 -12.78 1.56 -4.81
N THR A 75 -11.66 2.15 -4.37
CA THR A 75 -11.65 3.55 -3.93
C THR A 75 -12.12 4.52 -5.02
N ALA A 76 -11.77 4.26 -6.28
CA ALA A 76 -12.24 5.07 -7.41
C ALA A 76 -13.74 4.89 -7.66
N ILE A 77 -14.25 3.66 -7.56
CA ILE A 77 -15.68 3.36 -7.68
C ILE A 77 -16.48 4.06 -6.58
N GLU A 78 -16.02 4.00 -5.33
CA GLU A 78 -16.68 4.67 -4.21
C GLU A 78 -16.66 6.20 -4.36
N ALA A 79 -15.56 6.77 -4.89
CA ALA A 79 -15.50 8.20 -5.20
C ALA A 79 -16.54 8.61 -6.25
N VAL A 80 -16.70 7.83 -7.32
CA VAL A 80 -17.73 8.08 -8.35
C VAL A 80 -19.14 7.95 -7.74
N ARG A 81 -19.39 6.92 -6.95
CA ARG A 81 -20.67 6.73 -6.25
C ARG A 81 -21.02 7.91 -5.36
N HIS A 82 -20.05 8.46 -4.62
CA HIS A 82 -20.27 9.65 -3.81
C HIS A 82 -20.58 10.88 -4.67
N ILE A 83 -19.92 11.04 -5.83
CA ILE A 83 -20.22 12.15 -6.75
C ILE A 83 -21.66 12.04 -7.30
N GLU A 84 -22.10 10.83 -7.61
CA GLU A 84 -23.46 10.58 -8.14
C GLU A 84 -24.55 10.66 -7.05
N HIS A 85 -24.21 10.27 -5.83
CA HIS A 85 -25.17 10.16 -4.71
C HIS A 85 -24.64 10.81 -3.42
N PRO A 86 -24.38 12.13 -3.41
CA PRO A 86 -23.74 12.81 -2.28
C PRO A 86 -24.58 12.80 -0.99
N ASP A 87 -25.88 12.59 -1.11
CA ASP A 87 -26.80 12.50 0.04
C ASP A 87 -26.81 11.11 0.71
N GLN A 88 -26.25 10.10 0.06
CA GLN A 88 -26.28 8.70 0.53
C GLN A 88 -24.93 8.22 1.03
N LEU A 89 -23.86 8.80 0.55
CA LEU A 89 -22.48 8.40 0.83
C LEU A 89 -21.68 9.59 1.33
N THR A 90 -20.65 9.30 2.11
CA THR A 90 -19.69 10.29 2.61
C THR A 90 -18.32 10.05 2.05
N LYS A 91 -17.43 11.05 2.09
CA LYS A 91 -16.04 10.86 1.70
C LYS A 91 -15.30 9.85 2.60
N GLU A 92 -15.72 9.74 3.86
CA GLU A 92 -15.20 8.75 4.80
C GLU A 92 -15.41 7.31 4.29
N ASP A 93 -16.46 7.05 3.50
CA ASP A 93 -16.71 5.70 2.95
C ASP A 93 -15.63 5.29 1.96
N ILE A 94 -15.05 6.23 1.22
CA ILE A 94 -13.91 5.98 0.33
C ILE A 94 -12.66 5.56 1.14
N TRP A 95 -12.48 6.14 2.33
CA TRP A 95 -11.36 5.82 3.22
C TRP A 95 -11.54 4.50 3.99
N LYS A 96 -12.76 3.96 4.05
CA LYS A 96 -13.04 2.64 4.66
C LYS A 96 -12.59 1.47 3.80
N VAL A 97 -12.30 1.68 2.53
CA VAL A 97 -11.75 0.64 1.67
C VAL A 97 -10.40 0.18 2.23
N ASN A 98 -10.23 -1.13 2.41
CA ASN A 98 -9.02 -1.74 2.96
C ASN A 98 -8.68 -1.23 4.38
N THR A 99 -9.64 -1.31 5.29
CA THR A 99 -9.46 -0.99 6.72
C THR A 99 -9.10 -2.22 7.56
N GLU A 100 -8.87 -3.37 6.94
CA GLU A 100 -8.50 -4.60 7.66
C GLU A 100 -7.16 -4.39 8.37
N LYS A 101 -7.23 -4.11 9.67
CA LYS A 101 -6.07 -3.94 10.56
C LYS A 101 -5.29 -5.24 10.76
N GLU A 102 -5.89 -6.38 10.43
CA GLU A 102 -5.32 -7.72 10.66
C GLU A 102 -3.99 -7.95 9.95
N TYR A 103 -3.76 -7.32 8.79
CA TYR A 103 -2.48 -7.47 8.06
C TYR A 103 -1.28 -6.78 8.73
N MET A 104 -1.49 -5.85 9.66
CA MET A 104 -0.39 -5.11 10.32
C MET A 104 -0.09 -5.60 11.73
N GLU A 105 -1.03 -6.24 12.42
CA GLU A 105 -0.85 -6.66 13.80
C GLU A 105 -0.16 -8.04 13.93
N GLU A 106 -0.30 -8.93 12.96
CA GLU A 106 0.32 -10.25 13.01
C GLU A 106 1.86 -10.23 12.93
N GLN A 107 2.45 -9.24 12.27
CA GLN A 107 3.91 -9.11 12.20
C GLN A 107 4.57 -8.66 13.52
N HIS A 108 3.84 -8.06 14.44
CA HIS A 108 4.41 -7.57 15.72
C HIS A 108 4.41 -8.59 16.86
N GLU A 109 3.63 -9.67 16.78
CA GLU A 109 3.60 -10.69 17.84
C GLU A 109 4.62 -11.82 17.65
N GLU A 110 5.03 -12.11 16.42
CA GLU A 110 6.05 -13.15 16.17
C GLU A 110 7.46 -12.70 16.57
N ASP A 111 7.79 -11.43 16.45
CA ASP A 111 9.12 -10.90 16.81
C ASP A 111 9.39 -10.85 18.33
N LYS A 112 8.37 -11.04 19.16
CA LYS A 112 8.51 -11.07 20.64
C LYS A 112 8.74 -12.46 21.23
N ARG A 113 8.78 -13.51 20.41
CA ARG A 113 8.96 -14.89 20.88
C ARG A 113 10.36 -15.48 20.64
N VAL A 114 11.30 -14.66 20.19
CA VAL A 114 12.71 -15.09 20.02
C VAL A 114 13.59 -14.23 20.92
N VAL A 115 13.57 -14.53 22.19
CA VAL A 115 14.65 -14.28 23.16
C VAL A 115 14.71 -15.46 24.12
#